data_e42a80527d73db9692222f1db32ac32e
#
_entry.id   e42a80527d73db9692222f1db32ac32e
#
_cell.length_a   1.000
_cell.length_b   1.000
_cell.length_c   1.000
_cell.angle_alpha   90.00
_cell.angle_beta   90.00
_cell.angle_gamma   90.00
#
_symmetry.space_group_name_H-M   'P 1'
#
loop_
_entity.id
_entity.type
_entity.pdbx_description
1 polymer ?
#
loop_
_entity_poly.entity_id
_entity_poly.type
_entity_poly.pdbx_seq_one_letter_code
_entity_poly.pdbx_strand_id
1 'polypeptide(L)'
;MDEDISINLKYFANIRDITGKKEESLLLRKGDSVMDALIKLAEIYGDKLSHFILNEKREPRENLTFLINGQAIKSEKLNEKKLRNGDVFVILPPISGG
;
A
#
# COMPACT_ATOMS: atom_id res chain seq x y z
N MET A 1 11.06 -9.84 -21.98
CA MET A 1 9.67 -9.59 -21.70
C MET A 1 9.45 -9.22 -20.25
N ASP A 2 8.66 -8.21 -20.02
CA ASP A 2 8.34 -7.83 -18.66
C ASP A 2 7.42 -8.87 -18.04
N GLU A 3 7.76 -9.29 -16.88
CA GLU A 3 6.89 -10.17 -16.13
C GLU A 3 6.04 -9.33 -15.20
N ASP A 4 4.74 -9.54 -15.27
CA ASP A 4 3.83 -8.90 -14.36
C ASP A 4 3.63 -9.78 -13.14
N ILE A 5 3.41 -9.14 -12.01
CA ILE A 5 3.02 -9.84 -10.79
C ILE A 5 1.69 -9.27 -10.32
N SER A 6 0.97 -10.07 -9.57
CA SER A 6 -0.29 -9.63 -8.97
C SER A 6 -0.16 -9.80 -7.47
N ILE A 7 -0.49 -8.74 -6.74
CA ILE A 7 -0.51 -8.81 -5.28
C ILE A 7 -1.94 -8.59 -4.80
N ASN A 8 -2.20 -8.96 -3.57
CA ASN A 8 -3.51 -8.81 -2.96
C ASN A 8 -3.44 -7.69 -1.93
N LEU A 9 -4.32 -6.71 -2.09
CA LEU A 9 -4.41 -5.60 -1.15
C LEU A 9 -5.60 -5.82 -0.24
N LYS A 10 -5.44 -5.57 1.04
CA LYS A 10 -6.54 -5.63 2.00
C LYS A 10 -6.67 -4.28 2.67
N TYR A 11 -7.89 -3.80 2.74
CA TYR A 11 -8.21 -2.48 3.26
C TYR A 11 -9.06 -2.57 4.51
N PHE A 12 -8.80 -1.66 5.44
CA PHE A 12 -9.53 -1.61 6.71
C PHE A 12 -9.94 -0.19 7.02
N ALA A 13 -11.02 -0.05 7.80
CA ALA A 13 -11.48 1.23 8.32
C ALA A 13 -11.58 2.31 7.24
N ASN A 14 -10.93 3.44 7.44
CA ASN A 14 -11.04 4.58 6.53
C ASN A 14 -10.56 4.27 5.12
N ILE A 15 -9.55 3.45 4.98
CA ILE A 15 -9.03 3.10 3.65
C ILE A 15 -10.07 2.28 2.91
N ARG A 16 -10.74 1.37 3.60
CA ARG A 16 -11.82 0.60 3.00
C ARG A 16 -12.95 1.51 2.54
N ASP A 17 -13.27 2.52 3.36
CA ASP A 17 -14.32 3.47 3.00
C ASP A 17 -13.93 4.30 1.77
N ILE A 18 -12.66 4.71 1.69
CA ILE A 18 -12.19 5.51 0.56
C ILE A 18 -12.20 4.69 -0.73
N THR A 19 -11.73 3.45 -0.68
CA THR A 19 -11.64 2.59 -1.87
C THR A 19 -12.98 1.95 -2.24
N GLY A 20 -13.87 1.80 -1.26
CA GLY A 20 -15.13 1.11 -1.45
C GLY A 20 -14.99 -0.41 -1.53
N LYS A 21 -13.84 -0.92 -1.16
CA LYS A 21 -13.53 -2.36 -1.27
C LYS A 21 -12.87 -2.86 0.00
N LYS A 22 -13.08 -4.13 0.30
CA LYS A 22 -12.39 -4.80 1.40
C LYS A 22 -11.03 -5.29 0.96
N GLU A 23 -10.92 -5.69 -0.31
CA GLU A 23 -9.68 -6.18 -0.87
C GLU A 23 -9.73 -6.08 -2.37
N GLU A 24 -8.58 -6.11 -3.00
CA GLU A 24 -8.47 -6.12 -4.46
C GLU A 24 -7.10 -6.60 -4.88
N SER A 25 -7.00 -7.00 -6.14
CA SER A 25 -5.72 -7.35 -6.73
C SER A 25 -5.10 -6.11 -7.37
N LEU A 26 -3.79 -6.00 -7.29
CA LEU A 26 -3.07 -4.92 -7.94
C LEU A 26 -2.00 -5.52 -8.83
N LEU A 27 -2.00 -5.10 -10.09
CA LEU A 27 -1.02 -5.57 -11.06
C LEU A 27 0.20 -4.68 -10.99
N LEU A 28 1.36 -5.30 -10.83
CA LEU A 28 2.64 -4.61 -10.74
C LEU A 28 3.63 -5.31 -11.66
N ARG A 29 4.81 -4.74 -11.79
CA ARG A 29 5.89 -5.35 -12.54
C ARG A 29 6.82 -6.08 -11.59
N LYS A 30 7.42 -7.15 -12.08
CA LYS A 30 8.44 -7.85 -11.33
C LYS A 30 9.55 -6.86 -10.95
N GLY A 31 9.93 -6.87 -9.68
CA GLY A 31 10.93 -5.95 -9.17
C GLY A 31 10.36 -4.70 -8.52
N ASP A 32 9.05 -4.47 -8.64
CA ASP A 32 8.43 -3.33 -7.96
C ASP A 32 8.50 -3.51 -6.46
N SER A 33 8.68 -2.39 -5.77
CA SER A 33 8.74 -2.36 -4.31
C SER A 33 7.38 -2.07 -3.70
N VAL A 34 7.32 -2.18 -2.38
CA VAL A 34 6.11 -1.81 -1.64
C VAL A 34 5.78 -0.33 -1.87
N MET A 35 6.83 0.52 -1.95
CA MET A 35 6.61 1.95 -2.24
C MET A 35 5.99 2.14 -3.62
N ASP A 36 6.43 1.37 -4.61
CA ASP A 36 5.85 1.44 -5.95
C ASP A 36 4.36 1.10 -5.93
N ALA A 37 3.99 0.10 -5.14
CA ALA A 37 2.57 -0.27 -4.99
C ALA A 37 1.78 0.86 -4.34
N LEU A 38 2.35 1.49 -3.32
CA LEU A 38 1.69 2.57 -2.60
C LEU A 38 1.45 3.77 -3.53
N ILE A 39 2.45 4.11 -4.33
CA ILE A 39 2.33 5.21 -5.29
C ILE A 39 1.27 4.89 -6.33
N LYS A 40 1.24 3.65 -6.82
CA LYS A 40 0.25 3.24 -7.80
C LYS A 40 -1.16 3.36 -7.26
N LEU A 41 -1.36 2.98 -6.00
CA LEU A 41 -2.67 3.14 -5.36
C LEU A 41 -3.07 4.60 -5.28
N ALA A 42 -2.12 5.47 -4.94
CA ALA A 42 -2.39 6.91 -4.87
C ALA A 42 -2.83 7.45 -6.23
N GLU A 43 -2.25 6.92 -7.30
CA GLU A 43 -2.63 7.32 -8.65
C GLU A 43 -4.01 6.82 -9.04
N ILE A 44 -4.32 5.57 -8.69
CA ILE A 44 -5.61 4.96 -9.04
C ILE A 44 -6.77 5.67 -8.35
N TYR A 45 -6.64 5.95 -7.06
CA TYR A 45 -7.73 6.52 -6.28
C TYR A 45 -7.70 8.04 -6.17
N GLY A 46 -6.60 8.65 -6.58
CA GLY A 46 -6.49 10.10 -6.58
C GLY A 46 -6.36 10.71 -5.20
N ASP A 47 -6.73 11.98 -5.10
CA ASP A 47 -6.49 12.79 -3.91
C ASP A 47 -7.04 12.20 -2.62
N LYS A 48 -8.20 11.58 -2.68
CA LYS A 48 -8.83 11.04 -1.46
C LYS A 48 -7.94 10.03 -0.75
N LEU A 49 -7.32 9.13 -1.52
CA LEU A 49 -6.43 8.15 -0.92
C LEU A 49 -5.02 8.69 -0.79
N SER A 50 -4.58 9.44 -1.78
CA SER A 50 -3.23 9.99 -1.80
C SER A 50 -2.92 10.79 -0.54
N HIS A 51 -3.83 11.69 -0.15
CA HIS A 51 -3.64 12.51 1.06
C HIS A 51 -3.64 11.68 2.33
N PHE A 52 -4.31 10.54 2.31
CA PHE A 52 -4.39 9.67 3.47
C PHE A 52 -3.12 8.84 3.67
N ILE A 53 -2.50 8.39 2.58
CA ILE A 53 -1.35 7.49 2.66
C ILE A 53 0.00 8.16 2.42
N LEU A 54 0.02 9.34 1.78
CA LEU A 54 1.25 10.07 1.51
C LEU A 54 1.18 11.48 2.08
N ASN A 55 2.32 11.98 2.52
CA ASN A 55 2.42 13.38 2.96
C ASN A 55 2.68 14.29 1.75
N GLU A 56 2.87 15.59 2.01
CA GLU A 56 3.09 16.57 0.96
C GLU A 56 4.35 16.30 0.12
N LYS A 57 5.32 15.62 0.70
CA LYS A 57 6.55 15.27 0.00
C LYS A 57 6.44 13.93 -0.72
N ARG A 58 5.25 13.36 -0.78
CA ARG A 58 4.98 12.07 -1.41
C ARG A 58 5.68 10.93 -0.70
N GLU A 59 5.84 11.07 0.61
CA GLU A 59 6.41 10.02 1.45
C GLU A 59 5.28 9.32 2.22
N PRO A 60 5.47 8.06 2.58
CA PRO A 60 4.44 7.34 3.36
C PRO A 60 4.20 8.06 4.69
N ARG A 61 2.94 8.16 5.08
CA ARG A 61 2.63 8.77 6.37
C ARG A 61 3.08 7.86 7.49
N GLU A 62 3.73 8.45 8.49
CA GLU A 62 4.34 7.70 9.60
C GLU A 62 3.32 7.00 10.48
N ASN A 63 2.09 7.51 10.53
CA ASN A 63 1.07 6.94 11.40
C ASN A 63 0.37 5.71 10.83
N LEU A 64 0.78 5.28 9.63
CA LEU A 64 0.24 4.07 9.02
C LEU A 64 1.14 2.88 9.31
N THR A 65 0.53 1.70 9.35
CA THR A 65 1.26 0.45 9.47
C THR A 65 1.14 -0.31 8.16
N PHE A 66 2.27 -0.74 7.63
CA PHE A 66 2.32 -1.49 6.38
C PHE A 66 2.75 -2.91 6.68
N LEU A 67 1.96 -3.88 6.21
CA LEU A 67 2.26 -5.31 6.41
C LEU A 67 2.39 -6.00 5.07
N ILE A 68 3.42 -6.84 4.95
CA ILE A 68 3.56 -7.73 3.80
C ILE A 68 3.55 -9.14 4.37
N ASN A 69 2.54 -9.91 3.99
CA ASN A 69 2.36 -11.29 4.45
C ASN A 69 2.41 -11.36 5.99
N GLY A 70 1.80 -10.37 6.64
CA GLY A 70 1.72 -10.33 8.09
C GLY A 70 2.91 -9.74 8.80
N GLN A 71 3.95 -9.35 8.08
CA GLN A 71 5.14 -8.74 8.68
C GLN A 71 5.14 -7.24 8.48
N ALA A 72 5.35 -6.50 9.55
CA ALA A 72 5.41 -5.05 9.49
C ALA A 72 6.69 -4.60 8.79
N ILE A 73 6.54 -3.66 7.86
CA ILE A 73 7.65 -3.07 7.14
C ILE A 73 7.74 -1.60 7.52
N LYS A 74 8.90 -1.16 7.97
CA LYS A 74 9.09 0.24 8.35
C LYS A 74 8.95 1.14 7.14
N SER A 75 8.37 2.32 7.33
CA SER A 75 8.12 3.24 6.23
C SER A 75 9.40 3.61 5.47
N GLU A 76 10.54 3.71 6.15
CA GLU A 76 11.81 4.02 5.49
C GLU A 76 12.36 2.84 4.69
N LYS A 77 11.76 1.65 4.81
CA LYS A 77 12.21 0.45 4.10
C LYS A 77 11.31 0.06 2.94
N LEU A 78 10.26 0.83 2.69
CA LEU A 78 9.29 0.46 1.64
C LEU A 78 9.92 0.43 0.25
N ASN A 79 10.91 1.28 -0.02
CA ASN A 79 11.62 1.26 -1.31
C ASN A 79 12.49 0.03 -1.50
N GLU A 80 12.94 -0.55 -0.41
CA GLU A 80 13.86 -1.69 -0.46
C GLU A 80 13.15 -3.03 -0.50
N LYS A 81 11.91 -3.08 -0.01
CA LYS A 81 11.16 -4.33 0.05
C LYS A 81 10.52 -4.61 -1.31
N LYS A 82 11.05 -5.59 -2.03
CA LYS A 82 10.49 -6.00 -3.33
C LYS A 82 9.31 -6.93 -3.13
N LEU A 83 8.32 -6.76 -3.97
CA LEU A 83 7.11 -7.57 -3.93
C LEU A 83 7.23 -8.78 -4.84
N ARG A 84 6.51 -9.83 -4.50
CA ARG A 84 6.44 -11.06 -5.27
C ARG A 84 5.01 -11.38 -5.61
N ASN A 85 4.81 -12.14 -6.66
CA ASN A 85 3.48 -12.57 -7.05
C ASN A 85 2.78 -13.27 -5.88
N GLY A 86 1.56 -12.87 -5.60
CA GLY A 86 0.79 -13.47 -4.52
C GLY A 86 0.97 -12.83 -3.15
N ASP A 87 1.89 -11.88 -3.01
CA ASP A 87 2.07 -11.20 -1.73
C ASP A 87 0.78 -10.51 -1.28
N VAL A 88 0.56 -10.48 0.03
CA VAL A 88 -0.58 -9.80 0.63
C VAL A 88 -0.09 -8.52 1.30
N PHE A 89 -0.57 -7.39 0.80
CA PHE A 89 -0.19 -6.06 1.29
C PHE A 89 -1.36 -5.47 2.06
N VAL A 90 -1.15 -5.16 3.32
CA VAL A 90 -2.16 -4.58 4.19
C VAL A 90 -1.70 -3.19 4.62
N ILE A 91 -2.59 -2.21 4.51
CA ILE A 91 -2.34 -0.86 5.00
C ILE A 91 -3.30 -0.64 6.15
N LEU A 92 -2.77 -0.47 7.35
CA LEU A 92 -3.59 -0.25 8.53
C LEU A 92 -3.56 1.23 8.92
N PRO A 93 -4.72 1.83 9.12
CA PRO A 93 -4.76 3.21 9.57
C PRO A 93 -4.32 3.32 11.02
N PRO A 94 -4.05 4.54 11.49
CA PRO A 94 -3.65 4.71 12.89
C PRO A 94 -4.81 4.33 13.81
N ILE A 95 -4.46 3.78 14.95
CA ILE A 95 -5.44 3.47 15.99
C ILE A 95 -5.78 4.78 16.68
N SER A 96 -7.05 5.19 16.55
CA SER A 96 -7.49 6.43 17.16
C SER A 96 -7.86 6.22 18.61
N GLY A 97 -7.77 7.28 19.38
CA GLY A 97 -8.20 7.26 20.77
C GLY A 97 -7.27 6.50 21.70
N GLY A 98 -6.08 6.27 21.22
CA GLY A 98 -5.10 5.61 22.06
C GLY A 98 -4.74 6.49 23.22
#